data_5060fdcf76f73aee558f674455b81bac
#
_entry.id   5060fdcf76f73aee558f674455b81bac
#
_cell.length_a   1.000
_cell.length_b   1.000
_cell.length_c   1.000
_cell.angle_alpha   90.00
_cell.angle_beta   90.00
_cell.angle_gamma   90.00
#
_symmetry.space_group_name_H-M   'P 1'
#
loop_
_entity.id
_entity.type
_entity.pdbx_description
1 polymer ?
#
loop_
_entity_poly.entity_id
_entity_poly.type
_entity_poly.pdbx_seq_one_letter_code
_entity_poly.pdbx_strand_id
1 'polypeptide(L)'
;MNPQDDELIFADDIRFQDETAEPETQKEEFWNVLVVDDEPQVHTVTELVLRNLIFKGKKIKFHNAYSALEAKKVLAENPDICLALVDVVMEEDDAGLRLVEYIRNIMNNSDIRIILRTGQPGYAPEQEVIISYDINDYKEKTEMSAQKLITCVIVAFRNYEYIMAMRNMNNELEQMVAERVAELKETNRKLSDALEILQSDQDAGKKMQFRILPDQEKTIGSYNFSRKLFPSLTLSGDFVDYFEIGNRYIGFYMADVSGHGVPSAIVTVLLKNFIDNRLEKYSLRNDLTILDPVEICRRLNSNLKRENLGKYMTIFYGIIDTETNTMKYANCGQFPFPAVFDGKNAFYIENKGTPVGLFSNPVFREGEMTLPKNFSILFVSDGLLDILEAGSVSDKTDRLLDLLRKNPGSIESMTETLRLEGKANLPDDITFMLIKKVAD
;
A
#
# COMPACT_ATOMS: atom_id res chain seq x y z
N MET A 1 -26.87 11.92 25.71
CA MET A 1 -26.02 12.22 26.86
C MET A 1 -26.77 13.23 27.70
N ASN A 2 -27.12 12.84 28.90
CA ASN A 2 -28.02 13.59 29.77
C ASN A 2 -27.16 14.51 30.66
N PRO A 3 -27.45 15.80 30.80
CA PRO A 3 -26.61 16.73 31.57
C PRO A 3 -26.65 16.57 33.10
N GLN A 4 -27.23 15.50 33.60
CA GLN A 4 -27.39 15.27 35.04
C GLN A 4 -26.35 14.35 35.68
N ASP A 5 -25.44 13.74 34.89
CA ASP A 5 -24.46 12.80 35.43
C ASP A 5 -23.11 13.43 35.84
N ASP A 6 -22.88 14.71 35.52
CA ASP A 6 -21.58 15.36 35.81
C ASP A 6 -21.46 16.00 37.21
N GLU A 7 -22.58 16.19 37.95
CA GLU A 7 -22.54 16.84 39.28
C GLU A 7 -22.28 15.88 40.46
N LEU A 8 -22.35 14.55 40.26
CA LEU A 8 -22.25 13.57 41.34
C LEU A 8 -20.85 12.97 41.57
N ILE A 9 -19.90 13.18 40.63
CA ILE A 9 -18.55 12.58 40.70
C ILE A 9 -17.61 13.35 41.65
N PHE A 10 -17.95 14.59 42.04
CA PHE A 10 -17.05 15.42 42.83
C PHE A 10 -17.17 15.26 44.36
N ALA A 11 -18.23 14.67 44.88
CA ALA A 11 -18.48 14.55 46.31
C ALA A 11 -17.83 13.35 47.00
N ASP A 12 -17.59 12.26 46.24
CA ASP A 12 -17.03 10.99 46.77
C ASP A 12 -15.51 10.98 46.91
N ASP A 13 -14.80 11.90 46.26
CA ASP A 13 -13.32 11.95 46.27
C ASP A 13 -12.73 12.58 47.55
N ILE A 14 -13.57 13.29 48.37
CA ILE A 14 -13.11 14.03 49.55
C ILE A 14 -13.86 13.53 50.75
N ARG A 15 -13.16 12.95 51.73
CA ARG A 15 -13.71 12.55 53.04
C ARG A 15 -12.85 13.12 54.16
N PHE A 16 -13.49 13.46 55.27
CA PHE A 16 -12.79 13.73 56.52
C PHE A 16 -12.94 12.50 57.41
N GLN A 17 -11.85 12.07 58.05
CA GLN A 17 -11.84 10.90 58.90
C GLN A 17 -12.66 11.19 60.15
N ASP A 18 -13.69 10.35 60.43
CA ASP A 18 -14.38 10.38 61.73
C ASP A 18 -13.47 9.72 62.79
N GLU A 19 -13.37 10.34 63.96
CA GLU A 19 -12.47 9.88 65.03
C GLU A 19 -12.83 8.50 65.64
N THR A 20 -13.88 7.83 65.11
CA THR A 20 -14.43 6.58 65.66
C THR A 20 -14.33 5.33 64.78
N ALA A 21 -13.67 5.38 63.62
CA ALA A 21 -13.58 4.24 62.70
C ALA A 21 -12.37 3.34 62.99
N GLU A 22 -12.59 2.02 63.13
CA GLU A 22 -11.53 1.01 63.26
C GLU A 22 -10.73 0.83 61.93
N PRO A 23 -9.41 0.54 62.00
CA PRO A 23 -8.57 0.51 60.80
C PRO A 23 -8.76 -0.80 60.02
N GLU A 24 -9.23 -0.69 58.78
CA GLU A 24 -9.10 -1.76 57.77
C GLU A 24 -7.63 -1.92 57.33
N THR A 25 -7.11 -3.14 57.35
CA THR A 25 -5.75 -3.50 56.93
C THR A 25 -5.61 -3.49 55.39
N GLN A 26 -5.65 -2.31 54.78
CA GLN A 26 -5.13 -2.06 53.42
C GLN A 26 -3.75 -1.41 53.53
N LYS A 27 -2.83 -1.67 52.57
CA LYS A 27 -1.59 -0.90 52.46
C LYS A 27 -1.96 0.56 52.44
N GLU A 28 -1.68 1.27 53.51
CA GLU A 28 -1.97 2.69 53.58
C GLU A 28 -1.10 3.44 52.54
N GLU A 29 -1.72 3.90 51.49
CA GLU A 29 -1.09 4.83 50.57
C GLU A 29 -1.23 6.24 51.06
N PHE A 30 -0.20 7.04 50.91
CA PHE A 30 -0.17 8.41 51.43
C PHE A 30 0.10 9.42 50.31
N TRP A 31 -0.45 10.62 50.48
CA TRP A 31 0.01 11.81 49.78
C TRP A 31 1.17 12.39 50.57
N ASN A 32 2.39 12.31 50.07
CA ASN A 32 3.58 12.85 50.73
C ASN A 32 3.66 14.36 50.51
N VAL A 33 3.52 15.11 51.56
CA VAL A 33 3.50 16.59 51.54
C VAL A 33 4.70 17.12 52.36
N LEU A 34 5.51 17.95 51.73
CA LEU A 34 6.60 18.66 52.34
C LEU A 34 6.12 20.02 52.83
N VAL A 35 6.32 20.34 54.09
CA VAL A 35 6.10 21.67 54.69
C VAL A 35 7.45 22.28 54.97
N VAL A 36 7.73 23.45 54.44
CA VAL A 36 8.99 24.19 54.62
C VAL A 36 8.69 25.58 55.17
N ASP A 37 9.06 25.79 56.43
CA ASP A 37 8.80 27.06 57.15
C ASP A 37 9.73 27.09 58.37
N ASP A 38 10.33 28.20 58.69
CA ASP A 38 11.22 28.33 59.88
C ASP A 38 10.45 28.49 61.18
N GLU A 39 9.14 28.78 61.10
CA GLU A 39 8.26 28.89 62.26
C GLU A 39 7.59 27.57 62.65
N PRO A 40 7.94 26.88 63.78
CA PRO A 40 7.33 25.60 64.16
C PRO A 40 5.80 25.66 64.36
N GLN A 41 5.25 26.82 64.63
CA GLN A 41 3.81 27.02 64.79
C GLN A 41 3.08 26.80 63.46
N VAL A 42 3.64 27.20 62.35
CA VAL A 42 3.08 27.05 60.98
C VAL A 42 2.97 25.56 60.62
N HIS A 43 3.94 24.76 60.94
CA HIS A 43 3.88 23.29 60.78
C HIS A 43 2.72 22.70 61.56
N THR A 44 2.64 23.01 62.88
CA THR A 44 1.57 22.51 63.73
C THR A 44 0.18 22.90 63.25
N VAL A 45 -0.01 24.14 62.83
CA VAL A 45 -1.31 24.59 62.29
C VAL A 45 -1.62 23.91 60.93
N THR A 46 -0.64 23.79 60.03
CA THR A 46 -0.81 23.13 58.75
C THR A 46 -1.20 21.66 58.93
N GLU A 47 -0.51 20.94 59.78
CA GLU A 47 -0.85 19.56 60.13
C GLU A 47 -2.22 19.43 60.77
N LEU A 48 -2.56 20.28 61.71
CA LEU A 48 -3.86 20.26 62.39
C LEU A 48 -5.03 20.43 61.38
N VAL A 49 -4.87 21.33 60.39
CA VAL A 49 -5.89 21.59 59.37
C VAL A 49 -6.02 20.43 58.38
N LEU A 50 -4.92 19.81 57.99
CA LEU A 50 -4.89 18.84 56.91
C LEU A 50 -4.87 17.37 57.35
N ARG A 51 -4.57 17.05 58.62
CA ARG A 51 -4.38 15.68 59.11
C ARG A 51 -5.54 14.73 58.90
N ASN A 52 -6.78 15.28 58.91
CA ASN A 52 -8.01 14.51 58.73
C ASN A 52 -8.48 14.47 57.27
N LEU A 53 -7.77 15.15 56.36
CA LEU A 53 -8.10 15.15 54.93
C LEU A 53 -7.75 13.81 54.31
N ILE A 54 -8.75 13.15 53.76
CA ILE A 54 -8.60 11.96 52.92
C ILE A 54 -9.00 12.36 51.51
N PHE A 55 -8.10 12.19 50.54
CA PHE A 55 -8.36 12.44 49.13
C PHE A 55 -8.12 11.18 48.33
N LYS A 56 -9.12 10.71 47.61
CA LYS A 56 -9.11 9.43 46.86
C LYS A 56 -8.62 8.24 47.69
N GLY A 57 -9.07 8.13 48.92
CA GLY A 57 -8.72 7.03 49.82
C GLY A 57 -7.34 7.13 50.48
N LYS A 58 -6.51 8.12 50.15
CA LYS A 58 -5.15 8.28 50.71
C LYS A 58 -5.13 9.38 51.77
N LYS A 59 -4.44 9.12 52.86
CA LYS A 59 -4.15 10.10 53.94
C LYS A 59 -2.93 10.94 53.57
N ILE A 60 -2.71 12.04 54.28
CA ILE A 60 -1.51 12.87 54.14
C ILE A 60 -0.41 12.37 55.09
N LYS A 61 0.79 12.22 54.60
CA LYS A 61 2.01 12.06 55.34
C LYS A 61 2.84 13.33 55.23
N PHE A 62 3.06 13.97 56.37
CA PHE A 62 3.84 15.19 56.43
C PHE A 62 5.33 14.92 56.55
N HIS A 63 6.10 15.70 55.83
CA HIS A 63 7.55 15.81 55.96
C HIS A 63 7.85 17.28 56.29
N ASN A 64 8.53 17.52 57.37
CA ASN A 64 8.81 18.85 57.87
C ASN A 64 10.26 19.24 57.65
N ALA A 65 10.49 20.47 57.22
CA ALA A 65 11.81 21.08 57.08
C ALA A 65 11.73 22.55 57.57
N TYR A 66 12.69 22.89 58.42
CA TYR A 66 12.75 24.20 59.05
C TYR A 66 13.74 25.17 58.39
N SER A 67 14.30 24.74 57.26
CA SER A 67 15.18 25.54 56.41
C SER A 67 15.21 24.99 54.98
N ALA A 68 15.65 25.80 54.03
CA ALA A 68 15.84 25.34 52.66
C ALA A 68 16.87 24.19 52.56
N LEU A 69 17.88 24.18 53.43
CA LEU A 69 18.87 23.11 53.48
C LEU A 69 18.27 21.76 53.93
N GLU A 70 17.41 21.78 54.95
CA GLU A 70 16.69 20.59 55.41
C GLU A 70 15.72 20.11 54.33
N ALA A 71 15.00 21.00 53.69
CA ALA A 71 14.09 20.66 52.62
C ALA A 71 14.78 19.92 51.49
N LYS A 72 15.98 20.30 51.07
CA LYS A 72 16.77 19.63 50.06
C LYS A 72 17.11 18.20 50.48
N LYS A 73 17.42 17.94 51.74
CA LYS A 73 17.70 16.60 52.25
C LYS A 73 16.43 15.74 52.23
N VAL A 74 15.32 16.27 52.74
CA VAL A 74 14.03 15.56 52.74
C VAL A 74 13.57 15.21 51.32
N LEU A 75 13.73 16.10 50.36
CA LEU A 75 13.42 15.85 48.93
C LEU A 75 14.29 14.74 48.34
N ALA A 76 15.58 14.71 48.72
CA ALA A 76 16.49 13.64 48.24
C ALA A 76 16.16 12.26 48.83
N GLU A 77 15.67 12.22 50.06
CA GLU A 77 15.29 10.98 50.78
C GLU A 77 13.87 10.50 50.40
N ASN A 78 12.99 11.40 49.93
CA ASN A 78 11.60 11.10 49.65
C ASN A 78 11.22 11.58 48.20
N PRO A 79 11.57 10.82 47.17
CA PRO A 79 11.34 11.20 45.78
C PRO A 79 9.86 11.20 45.38
N ASP A 80 8.99 10.65 46.23
CA ASP A 80 7.54 10.55 46.03
C ASP A 80 6.75 11.72 46.68
N ILE A 81 7.42 12.78 47.13
CA ILE A 81 6.76 14.00 47.54
C ILE A 81 5.98 14.62 46.37
N CYS A 82 4.65 14.75 46.56
CA CYS A 82 3.75 15.23 45.52
C CYS A 82 3.43 16.75 45.63
N LEU A 83 3.57 17.30 46.84
CA LEU A 83 3.28 18.70 47.12
C LEU A 83 4.34 19.25 48.10
N ALA A 84 4.82 20.47 47.84
CA ALA A 84 5.62 21.26 48.75
C ALA A 84 4.89 22.57 49.06
N LEU A 85 4.65 22.83 50.37
CA LEU A 85 4.18 24.07 50.90
C LEU A 85 5.40 24.82 51.43
N VAL A 86 5.82 25.90 50.77
CA VAL A 86 7.12 26.53 51.02
C VAL A 86 6.92 27.98 51.43
N ASP A 87 7.51 28.39 52.53
CA ASP A 87 7.61 29.80 52.87
C ASP A 87 8.64 30.49 51.98
N VAL A 88 8.33 31.74 51.57
CA VAL A 88 9.23 32.56 50.76
C VAL A 88 10.40 33.04 51.61
N VAL A 89 10.10 33.57 52.80
CA VAL A 89 11.07 34.19 53.70
C VAL A 89 11.32 33.22 54.88
N MET A 90 12.57 32.80 55.02
CA MET A 90 13.01 31.90 56.08
C MET A 90 14.39 32.41 56.61
N GLU A 91 15.42 31.58 56.56
CA GLU A 91 16.79 31.94 56.93
C GLU A 91 17.37 33.10 56.11
N GLU A 92 16.83 33.32 54.90
CA GLU A 92 17.12 34.44 53.99
C GLU A 92 15.81 34.91 53.34
N ASP A 93 15.75 36.15 52.88
CA ASP A 93 14.53 36.77 52.35
C ASP A 93 13.98 36.09 51.09
N ASP A 94 14.82 35.31 50.34
CA ASP A 94 14.46 34.61 49.11
C ASP A 94 14.73 33.07 49.18
N ALA A 95 14.95 32.55 50.42
CA ALA A 95 15.33 31.14 50.60
C ALA A 95 14.33 30.15 49.96
N GLY A 96 13.02 30.45 50.06
CA GLY A 96 11.97 29.66 49.44
C GLY A 96 12.01 29.69 47.93
N LEU A 97 12.28 30.84 47.32
CA LEU A 97 12.41 30.98 45.87
C LEU A 97 13.62 30.18 45.34
N ARG A 98 14.74 30.26 46.03
CA ARG A 98 15.92 29.43 45.68
C ARG A 98 15.70 27.94 45.88
N LEU A 99 14.86 27.53 46.79
CA LEU A 99 14.49 26.12 46.92
C LEU A 99 13.61 25.68 45.74
N VAL A 100 12.70 26.52 45.25
CA VAL A 100 11.93 26.23 44.03
C VAL A 100 12.85 26.09 42.82
N GLU A 101 13.79 27.02 42.63
CA GLU A 101 14.80 26.91 41.55
C GLU A 101 15.62 25.60 41.64
N TYR A 102 16.00 25.19 42.84
CA TYR A 102 16.67 23.92 43.06
C TYR A 102 15.82 22.74 42.63
N ILE A 103 14.53 22.73 43.01
CA ILE A 103 13.60 21.64 42.64
C ILE A 103 13.41 21.61 41.13
N ARG A 104 13.17 22.76 40.49
CA ARG A 104 12.89 22.81 39.03
C ARG A 104 14.14 22.60 38.17
N ASN A 105 15.24 23.31 38.48
CA ASN A 105 16.39 23.41 37.59
C ASN A 105 17.52 22.41 37.94
N ILE A 106 17.71 22.09 39.23
CA ILE A 106 18.78 21.18 39.65
C ILE A 106 18.29 19.74 39.80
N MET A 107 17.16 19.53 40.48
CA MET A 107 16.54 18.21 40.56
C MET A 107 15.80 17.84 39.26
N ASN A 108 15.55 18.80 38.38
CA ASN A 108 14.75 18.64 37.15
C ASN A 108 13.39 18.00 37.43
N ASN A 109 12.77 18.36 38.57
CA ASN A 109 11.49 17.83 39.00
C ASN A 109 10.36 18.85 38.73
N SER A 110 9.66 18.65 37.64
CA SER A 110 8.46 19.41 37.26
C SER A 110 7.16 18.84 37.83
N ASP A 111 7.22 17.64 38.43
CA ASP A 111 6.03 16.92 38.88
C ASP A 111 5.52 17.39 40.23
N ILE A 112 6.44 17.66 41.19
CA ILE A 112 6.08 18.20 42.50
C ILE A 112 5.29 19.47 42.32
N ARG A 113 4.13 19.53 42.95
CA ARG A 113 3.32 20.75 43.01
C ARG A 113 3.88 21.65 44.13
N ILE A 114 4.03 22.92 43.84
CA ILE A 114 4.62 23.89 44.80
C ILE A 114 3.63 24.99 45.03
N ILE A 115 3.32 25.24 46.33
CA ILE A 115 2.55 26.36 46.79
C ILE A 115 3.46 27.23 47.67
N LEU A 116 3.73 28.44 47.19
CA LEU A 116 4.47 29.40 48.00
C LEU A 116 3.55 30.12 48.97
N ARG A 117 4.05 30.34 50.17
CA ARG A 117 3.37 31.10 51.24
C ARG A 117 4.26 32.28 51.66
N THR A 118 3.70 33.42 51.89
CA THR A 118 4.47 34.59 52.38
C THR A 118 3.76 35.31 53.50
N GLY A 119 4.52 35.79 54.47
CA GLY A 119 4.03 36.66 55.54
C GLY A 119 4.09 38.15 55.18
N GLN A 120 4.79 38.54 54.13
CA GLN A 120 5.00 39.93 53.74
C GLN A 120 4.48 40.16 52.30
N PRO A 121 3.28 40.76 52.14
CA PRO A 121 2.76 41.12 50.83
C PRO A 121 3.61 42.21 50.17
N GLY A 122 3.96 42.01 48.88
CA GLY A 122 4.60 43.02 48.04
C GLY A 122 6.08 42.82 47.74
N TYR A 123 6.72 41.74 48.16
CA TYR A 123 8.14 41.48 47.87
C TYR A 123 8.43 41.12 46.37
N ALA A 124 7.43 40.56 45.68
CA ALA A 124 7.36 40.39 44.22
C ALA A 124 5.94 40.29 43.73
N PRO A 125 5.60 40.78 42.51
CA PRO A 125 4.26 40.63 41.96
C PRO A 125 3.92 39.16 41.80
N GLU A 126 2.76 38.74 42.39
CA GLU A 126 2.30 37.32 42.41
C GLU A 126 2.39 36.64 41.01
N GLN A 127 1.98 37.37 39.97
CA GLN A 127 1.99 36.86 38.59
C GLN A 127 3.41 36.58 38.03
N GLU A 128 4.38 37.45 38.36
CA GLU A 128 5.75 37.26 37.88
C GLU A 128 6.43 36.07 38.57
N VAL A 129 6.15 35.87 39.87
CA VAL A 129 6.70 34.72 40.62
C VAL A 129 6.12 33.41 40.13
N ILE A 130 4.80 33.35 39.90
CA ILE A 130 4.13 32.13 39.39
C ILE A 130 4.75 31.68 38.03
N ILE A 131 4.92 32.62 37.10
CA ILE A 131 5.41 32.32 35.74
C ILE A 131 6.92 32.02 35.77
N SER A 132 7.71 32.83 36.49
CA SER A 132 9.18 32.71 36.47
C SER A 132 9.69 31.47 37.18
N TYR A 133 9.01 30.98 38.17
CA TYR A 133 9.43 29.87 39.04
C TYR A 133 8.65 28.58 38.81
N ASP A 134 7.70 28.55 37.86
CA ASP A 134 6.85 27.37 37.57
C ASP A 134 6.21 26.79 38.85
N ILE A 135 5.59 27.65 39.62
CA ILE A 135 4.86 27.27 40.83
C ILE A 135 3.36 27.15 40.56
N ASN A 136 2.66 26.43 41.44
CA ASN A 136 1.24 26.13 41.22
C ASN A 136 0.32 27.16 41.86
N ASP A 137 0.77 27.80 42.93
CA ASP A 137 0.02 28.86 43.62
C ASP A 137 0.94 29.72 44.50
N TYR A 138 0.51 30.96 44.74
CA TYR A 138 1.20 31.90 45.62
C TYR A 138 0.16 32.51 46.56
N LYS A 139 0.35 32.40 47.88
CA LYS A 139 -0.63 32.82 48.88
C LYS A 139 -0.04 33.61 50.03
N GLU A 140 -0.71 34.64 50.47
CA GLU A 140 -0.37 35.30 51.72
C GLU A 140 -0.80 34.45 52.91
N LYS A 141 0.08 34.30 53.93
CA LYS A 141 -0.19 33.52 55.17
C LYS A 141 -1.44 34.09 55.89
N THR A 142 -1.64 35.42 55.86
CA THR A 142 -2.78 36.10 56.51
C THR A 142 -4.12 35.84 55.82
N GLU A 143 -4.13 35.54 54.53
CA GLU A 143 -5.34 35.22 53.75
C GLU A 143 -5.68 33.73 53.69
N MET A 144 -4.79 32.86 54.17
CA MET A 144 -4.92 31.42 54.07
C MET A 144 -5.78 30.88 55.24
N SER A 145 -7.09 30.95 55.10
CA SER A 145 -8.03 30.26 56.00
C SER A 145 -7.86 28.72 55.84
N ALA A 146 -8.25 27.96 56.88
CA ALA A 146 -8.24 26.49 56.83
C ALA A 146 -8.92 25.92 55.57
N GLN A 147 -10.04 26.48 55.16
CA GLN A 147 -10.81 26.05 54.00
C GLN A 147 -10.07 26.35 52.67
N LYS A 148 -9.43 27.52 52.58
CA LYS A 148 -8.58 27.85 51.40
C LYS A 148 -7.39 26.91 51.27
N LEU A 149 -6.71 26.58 52.40
CA LEU A 149 -5.58 25.66 52.42
C LEU A 149 -5.99 24.26 51.92
N ILE A 150 -7.09 23.73 52.45
CA ILE A 150 -7.65 22.43 52.00
C ILE A 150 -7.93 22.46 50.50
N THR A 151 -8.56 23.49 49.98
CA THR A 151 -8.89 23.64 48.57
C THR A 151 -7.63 23.66 47.71
N CYS A 152 -6.60 24.44 48.07
CA CYS A 152 -5.32 24.50 47.32
C CYS A 152 -4.63 23.14 47.31
N VAL A 153 -4.60 22.42 48.44
CA VAL A 153 -3.98 21.08 48.54
C VAL A 153 -4.71 20.07 47.66
N ILE A 154 -6.05 20.06 47.66
CA ILE A 154 -6.84 19.17 46.81
C ILE A 154 -6.56 19.44 45.31
N VAL A 155 -6.51 20.69 44.92
CA VAL A 155 -6.17 21.06 43.51
C VAL A 155 -4.75 20.62 43.16
N ALA A 156 -3.79 20.78 44.08
CA ALA A 156 -2.43 20.33 43.87
C ALA A 156 -2.34 18.80 43.70
N PHE A 157 -3.07 18.03 44.55
CA PHE A 157 -3.10 16.57 44.41
C PHE A 157 -3.72 16.11 43.09
N ARG A 158 -4.82 16.71 42.66
CA ARG A 158 -5.40 16.43 41.35
C ARG A 158 -4.43 16.71 40.22
N ASN A 159 -3.77 17.85 40.22
CA ASN A 159 -2.81 18.21 39.19
C ASN A 159 -1.62 17.23 39.16
N TYR A 160 -1.08 16.84 40.32
CA TYR A 160 -0.04 15.86 40.42
C TYR A 160 -0.46 14.51 39.83
N GLU A 161 -1.63 14.02 40.17
CA GLU A 161 -2.20 12.78 39.67
C GLU A 161 -2.38 12.80 38.15
N TYR A 162 -2.90 13.91 37.59
CA TYR A 162 -3.03 14.04 36.15
C TYR A 162 -1.67 14.00 35.42
N ILE A 163 -0.66 14.64 35.99
CA ILE A 163 0.69 14.62 35.43
C ILE A 163 1.27 13.21 35.45
N MET A 164 1.12 12.50 36.56
CA MET A 164 1.58 11.11 36.68
C MET A 164 0.86 10.17 35.75
N ALA A 165 -0.46 10.29 35.62
CA ALA A 165 -1.25 9.49 34.69
C ALA A 165 -0.84 9.77 33.23
N MET A 166 -0.65 11.04 32.86
CA MET A 166 -0.20 11.42 31.51
C MET A 166 1.21 10.91 31.20
N ARG A 167 2.13 10.97 32.17
CA ARG A 167 3.48 10.43 32.02
C ARG A 167 3.47 8.91 31.81
N ASN A 168 2.70 8.19 32.61
CA ASN A 168 2.57 6.74 32.45
C ASN A 168 1.99 6.37 31.09
N MET A 169 0.93 7.08 30.67
CA MET A 169 0.32 6.87 29.35
C MET A 169 1.31 7.16 28.21
N ASN A 170 2.13 8.21 28.32
CA ASN A 170 3.16 8.49 27.32
C ASN A 170 4.20 7.38 27.24
N ASN A 171 4.68 6.86 28.40
CA ASN A 171 5.66 5.76 28.43
C ASN A 171 5.07 4.49 27.80
N GLU A 172 3.81 4.14 28.11
CA GLU A 172 3.11 3.00 27.50
C GLU A 172 2.94 3.20 25.99
N LEU A 173 2.59 4.42 25.54
CA LEU A 173 2.45 4.75 24.13
C LEU A 173 3.78 4.64 23.39
N GLU A 174 4.87 5.15 23.97
CA GLU A 174 6.20 5.05 23.36
C GLU A 174 6.63 3.59 23.20
N GLN A 175 6.36 2.75 24.20
CA GLN A 175 6.64 1.31 24.12
C GLN A 175 5.82 0.65 23.00
N MET A 176 4.50 0.90 22.96
CA MET A 176 3.64 0.36 21.91
C MET A 176 4.08 0.82 20.51
N VAL A 177 4.47 2.08 20.36
CA VAL A 177 4.98 2.61 19.08
C VAL A 177 6.26 1.89 18.68
N ALA A 178 7.19 1.70 19.62
CA ALA A 178 8.46 0.98 19.35
C ALA A 178 8.20 -0.47 18.89
N GLU A 179 7.29 -1.19 19.55
CA GLU A 179 6.90 -2.55 19.18
C GLU A 179 6.26 -2.61 17.78
N ARG A 180 5.33 -1.68 17.50
CA ARG A 180 4.66 -1.62 16.19
C ARG A 180 5.61 -1.26 15.05
N VAL A 181 6.55 -0.36 15.30
CA VAL A 181 7.58 -0.02 14.30
C VAL A 181 8.48 -1.22 13.99
N ALA A 182 8.85 -2.00 15.00
CA ALA A 182 9.64 -3.21 14.80
C ALA A 182 8.88 -4.28 13.99
N GLU A 183 7.61 -4.53 14.34
CA GLU A 183 6.73 -5.47 13.63
C GLU A 183 6.52 -5.05 12.16
N LEU A 184 6.27 -3.74 11.93
CA LEU A 184 6.07 -3.20 10.59
C LEU A 184 7.32 -3.32 9.72
N LYS A 185 8.51 -3.04 10.28
CA LYS A 185 9.78 -3.20 9.57
C LYS A 185 10.01 -4.66 9.14
N GLU A 186 9.75 -5.62 10.03
CA GLU A 186 9.91 -7.04 9.71
C GLU A 186 8.92 -7.51 8.64
N THR A 187 7.67 -7.05 8.74
CA THR A 187 6.63 -7.36 7.74
C THR A 187 6.98 -6.77 6.38
N ASN A 188 7.44 -5.52 6.34
CA ASN A 188 7.87 -4.88 5.09
C ASN A 188 9.06 -5.60 4.47
N ARG A 189 10.02 -6.06 5.28
CA ARG A 189 11.16 -6.84 4.77
C ARG A 189 10.68 -8.15 4.12
N LYS A 190 9.81 -8.91 4.80
CA LYS A 190 9.25 -10.16 4.25
C LYS A 190 8.46 -9.93 2.97
N LEU A 191 7.70 -8.84 2.90
CA LEU A 191 6.95 -8.46 1.70
C LEU A 191 7.89 -8.12 0.54
N SER A 192 8.94 -7.35 0.81
CA SER A 192 9.94 -7.00 -0.20
C SER A 192 10.66 -8.23 -0.75
N ASP A 193 11.10 -9.14 0.13
CA ASP A 193 11.76 -10.39 -0.27
C ASP A 193 10.82 -11.27 -1.13
N ALA A 194 9.54 -11.37 -0.75
CA ALA A 194 8.54 -12.12 -1.51
C ALA A 194 8.24 -11.51 -2.90
N LEU A 195 8.17 -10.18 -2.99
CA LEU A 195 7.97 -9.47 -4.25
C LEU A 195 9.16 -9.66 -5.19
N GLU A 196 10.39 -9.64 -4.68
CA GLU A 196 11.60 -9.86 -5.48
C GLU A 196 11.63 -11.27 -6.09
N ILE A 197 11.27 -12.29 -5.29
CA ILE A 197 11.17 -13.67 -5.78
C ILE A 197 10.11 -13.78 -6.89
N LEU A 198 8.91 -13.24 -6.65
CA LEU A 198 7.82 -13.27 -7.63
C LEU A 198 8.20 -12.58 -8.93
N GLN A 199 8.90 -11.45 -8.85
CA GLN A 199 9.34 -10.70 -10.02
C GLN A 199 10.40 -11.47 -10.81
N SER A 200 11.35 -12.10 -10.11
CA SER A 200 12.36 -12.98 -10.73
C SER A 200 11.73 -14.16 -11.47
N ASP A 201 10.73 -14.80 -10.86
CA ASP A 201 10.01 -15.93 -11.49
C ASP A 201 9.22 -15.49 -12.72
N GLN A 202 8.58 -14.32 -12.67
CA GLN A 202 7.87 -13.75 -13.81
C GLN A 202 8.83 -13.39 -14.95
N ASP A 203 9.98 -12.81 -14.66
CA ASP A 203 11.01 -12.47 -15.65
C ASP A 203 11.59 -13.72 -16.32
N ALA A 204 11.79 -14.80 -15.55
CA ALA A 204 12.19 -16.09 -16.10
C ALA A 204 11.13 -16.65 -17.05
N GLY A 205 9.86 -16.61 -16.66
CA GLY A 205 8.72 -17.00 -17.51
C GLY A 205 8.65 -16.19 -18.80
N LYS A 206 8.83 -14.86 -18.72
CA LYS A 206 8.91 -13.96 -19.89
C LYS A 206 10.02 -14.39 -20.86
N LYS A 207 11.22 -14.60 -20.36
CA LYS A 207 12.35 -15.04 -21.19
C LYS A 207 12.04 -16.37 -21.90
N MET A 208 11.37 -17.31 -21.23
CA MET A 208 10.95 -18.57 -21.84
C MET A 208 9.89 -18.35 -22.93
N GLN A 209 8.86 -17.56 -22.68
CA GLN A 209 7.81 -17.26 -23.66
C GLN A 209 8.40 -16.57 -24.90
N PHE A 210 9.29 -15.58 -24.71
CA PHE A 210 9.93 -14.88 -25.82
C PHE A 210 10.87 -15.77 -26.66
N ARG A 211 11.42 -16.83 -26.07
CA ARG A 211 12.26 -17.80 -26.79
C ARG A 211 11.50 -18.72 -27.74
N ILE A 212 10.23 -18.98 -27.49
CA ILE A 212 9.41 -19.83 -28.35
C ILE A 212 8.70 -19.07 -29.46
N LEU A 213 8.69 -17.72 -29.39
CA LEU A 213 8.23 -16.88 -30.48
C LEU A 213 9.21 -17.00 -31.67
N PRO A 214 8.73 -16.92 -32.94
CA PRO A 214 9.60 -16.90 -34.10
C PRO A 214 10.52 -15.67 -34.10
N ASP A 215 11.53 -15.64 -34.97
CA ASP A 215 12.36 -14.44 -35.14
C ASP A 215 11.52 -13.23 -35.46
N GLN A 216 11.97 -12.03 -35.05
CA GLN A 216 11.19 -10.78 -35.28
C GLN A 216 10.94 -10.51 -36.75
N GLU A 217 11.90 -10.90 -37.60
CA GLU A 217 11.79 -10.87 -39.04
C GLU A 217 12.30 -12.20 -39.61
N LYS A 218 11.54 -12.78 -40.55
CA LYS A 218 11.92 -14.02 -41.25
C LYS A 218 11.42 -13.96 -42.67
N THR A 219 12.30 -14.27 -43.60
CA THR A 219 11.95 -14.42 -45.02
C THR A 219 11.86 -15.91 -45.36
N ILE A 220 10.74 -16.32 -45.94
CA ILE A 220 10.46 -17.68 -46.41
C ILE A 220 10.09 -17.59 -47.90
N GLY A 221 10.98 -17.99 -48.75
CA GLY A 221 10.83 -17.82 -50.20
C GLY A 221 10.70 -16.33 -50.55
N SER A 222 9.63 -15.95 -51.25
CA SER A 222 9.34 -14.54 -51.60
C SER A 222 8.47 -13.81 -50.55
N TYR A 223 8.22 -14.43 -49.39
CA TYR A 223 7.36 -13.85 -48.33
C TYR A 223 8.23 -13.41 -47.15
N ASN A 224 8.02 -12.16 -46.70
CA ASN A 224 8.66 -11.64 -45.52
C ASN A 224 7.61 -11.54 -44.41
N PHE A 225 7.95 -12.14 -43.25
CA PHE A 225 7.17 -12.09 -42.03
C PHE A 225 7.88 -11.18 -41.02
N SER A 226 7.15 -10.29 -40.41
CA SER A 226 7.66 -9.49 -39.28
C SER A 226 6.64 -9.46 -38.14
N ARG A 227 7.15 -9.36 -36.92
CA ARG A 227 6.30 -9.28 -35.74
C ARG A 227 6.83 -8.28 -34.70
N LYS A 228 5.92 -7.73 -33.91
CA LYS A 228 6.25 -6.97 -32.73
C LYS A 228 5.19 -7.18 -31.66
N LEU A 229 5.61 -7.36 -30.41
CA LEU A 229 4.73 -7.65 -29.29
C LEU A 229 5.07 -6.70 -28.14
N PHE A 230 4.06 -6.03 -27.62
CA PHE A 230 4.10 -5.14 -26.46
C PHE A 230 3.21 -5.74 -25.36
N PRO A 231 3.79 -6.45 -24.37
CA PRO A 231 2.99 -7.03 -23.32
C PRO A 231 2.48 -5.96 -22.36
N SER A 232 1.22 -6.08 -21.92
CA SER A 232 0.61 -5.23 -20.90
C SER A 232 1.16 -5.50 -19.51
N LEU A 233 1.50 -6.77 -19.27
CA LEU A 233 2.17 -7.27 -18.06
C LEU A 233 3.51 -7.95 -18.43
N THR A 234 4.08 -8.66 -17.47
CA THR A 234 5.34 -9.40 -17.69
C THR A 234 5.20 -10.50 -18.72
N LEU A 235 4.06 -11.22 -18.74
CA LEU A 235 3.73 -12.31 -19.64
C LEU A 235 2.51 -11.94 -20.48
N SER A 236 2.51 -12.36 -21.76
CA SER A 236 1.45 -12.05 -22.73
C SER A 236 0.52 -13.22 -22.97
N GLY A 237 -0.79 -12.92 -23.15
CA GLY A 237 -1.79 -13.83 -23.71
C GLY A 237 -1.70 -13.94 -25.22
N ASP A 238 -1.14 -12.93 -25.89
CA ASP A 238 -0.93 -12.89 -27.32
C ASP A 238 0.21 -13.79 -27.76
N PHE A 239 0.06 -14.45 -28.91
CA PHE A 239 1.08 -15.27 -29.50
C PHE A 239 0.99 -15.29 -31.03
N VAL A 240 2.11 -15.20 -31.69
CA VAL A 240 2.23 -15.31 -33.16
C VAL A 240 3.29 -16.31 -33.52
N ASP A 241 3.09 -16.99 -34.66
CA ASP A 241 4.09 -17.89 -35.23
C ASP A 241 3.97 -17.95 -36.76
N TYR A 242 5.07 -18.26 -37.39
CA TYR A 242 5.17 -18.52 -38.83
C TYR A 242 6.32 -19.52 -39.13
N PHE A 243 5.99 -20.51 -39.94
CA PHE A 243 6.85 -21.68 -40.13
C PHE A 243 6.67 -22.29 -41.52
N GLU A 244 7.68 -22.98 -41.96
CA GLU A 244 7.68 -23.72 -43.24
C GLU A 244 7.05 -25.10 -43.07
N ILE A 245 6.24 -25.53 -44.02
CA ILE A 245 5.64 -26.86 -44.07
C ILE A 245 6.09 -27.52 -45.38
N GLY A 246 7.12 -28.36 -45.27
CA GLY A 246 7.81 -28.85 -46.45
C GLY A 246 8.42 -27.73 -47.30
N ASN A 247 8.47 -27.91 -48.62
CA ASN A 247 9.07 -26.94 -49.54
C ASN A 247 8.04 -26.05 -50.23
N ARG A 248 6.72 -26.27 -49.96
CA ARG A 248 5.62 -25.65 -50.69
C ARG A 248 4.73 -24.75 -49.87
N TYR A 249 4.51 -25.08 -48.57
CA TYR A 249 3.51 -24.38 -47.78
C TYR A 249 4.19 -23.56 -46.68
N ILE A 250 3.54 -22.44 -46.33
CA ILE A 250 3.89 -21.62 -45.15
C ILE A 250 2.71 -21.58 -44.25
N GLY A 251 2.88 -22.08 -43.02
CA GLY A 251 1.89 -21.93 -41.95
C GLY A 251 2.14 -20.68 -41.11
N PHE A 252 1.08 -20.04 -40.66
CA PHE A 252 1.17 -18.93 -39.71
C PHE A 252 -0.10 -18.84 -38.87
N TYR A 253 0.03 -18.26 -37.70
CA TYR A 253 -1.13 -17.94 -36.88
C TYR A 253 -0.86 -16.76 -35.95
N MET A 254 -1.93 -16.09 -35.57
CA MET A 254 -1.99 -15.14 -34.48
C MET A 254 -3.11 -15.57 -33.55
N ALA A 255 -2.83 -15.66 -32.26
CA ALA A 255 -3.75 -16.08 -31.22
C ALA A 255 -3.70 -15.10 -30.05
N ASP A 256 -4.85 -14.91 -29.43
CA ASP A 256 -4.99 -14.19 -28.17
C ASP A 256 -5.78 -15.06 -27.19
N VAL A 257 -5.18 -15.30 -26.01
CA VAL A 257 -5.74 -16.16 -24.95
C VAL A 257 -6.45 -15.30 -23.91
N SER A 258 -7.70 -15.62 -23.62
CA SER A 258 -8.54 -14.93 -22.67
C SER A 258 -7.87 -14.64 -21.34
N GLY A 259 -7.86 -13.35 -20.92
CA GLY A 259 -7.21 -12.86 -19.70
C GLY A 259 -5.70 -12.76 -19.85
N HIS A 260 -4.99 -12.46 -18.78
CA HIS A 260 -3.57 -12.07 -18.81
C HIS A 260 -2.72 -12.88 -17.82
N GLY A 261 -1.39 -12.71 -17.94
CA GLY A 261 -0.41 -13.27 -17.01
C GLY A 261 -0.12 -14.75 -17.22
N VAL A 262 0.41 -15.41 -16.19
CA VAL A 262 0.93 -16.78 -16.25
C VAL A 262 -0.04 -17.80 -16.83
N PRO A 263 -1.33 -17.86 -16.44
CA PRO A 263 -2.24 -18.85 -16.99
C PRO A 263 -2.45 -18.73 -18.50
N SER A 264 -2.53 -17.51 -19.03
CA SER A 264 -2.68 -17.27 -20.48
C SER A 264 -1.40 -17.60 -21.24
N ALA A 265 -0.25 -17.23 -20.70
CA ALA A 265 1.06 -17.57 -21.26
C ALA A 265 1.31 -19.11 -21.34
N ILE A 266 0.83 -19.89 -20.37
CA ILE A 266 0.90 -21.35 -20.43
C ILE A 266 0.10 -21.88 -21.61
N VAL A 267 -1.08 -21.32 -21.89
CA VAL A 267 -1.89 -21.76 -23.03
C VAL A 267 -1.19 -21.45 -24.37
N THR A 268 -0.45 -20.33 -24.47
CA THR A 268 0.35 -20.03 -25.68
C THR A 268 1.46 -21.08 -25.91
N VAL A 269 2.11 -21.56 -24.83
CA VAL A 269 3.09 -22.65 -24.91
C VAL A 269 2.44 -23.97 -25.37
N LEU A 270 1.25 -24.28 -24.84
CA LEU A 270 0.51 -25.47 -25.26
C LEU A 270 0.07 -25.37 -26.72
N LEU A 271 -0.34 -24.20 -27.19
CA LEU A 271 -0.64 -23.95 -28.59
C LEU A 271 0.58 -24.18 -29.48
N LYS A 272 1.73 -23.61 -29.13
CA LYS A 272 2.99 -23.83 -29.87
C LYS A 272 3.36 -25.31 -29.97
N ASN A 273 3.35 -26.02 -28.83
CA ASN A 273 3.63 -27.46 -28.80
C ASN A 273 2.63 -28.28 -29.64
N PHE A 274 1.35 -27.88 -29.63
CA PHE A 274 0.34 -28.55 -30.45
C PHE A 274 0.65 -28.40 -31.92
N ILE A 275 1.01 -27.20 -32.41
CA ILE A 275 1.34 -26.94 -33.81
C ILE A 275 2.64 -27.64 -34.18
N ASP A 276 3.69 -27.56 -33.35
CA ASP A 276 4.97 -28.27 -33.62
C ASP A 276 4.79 -29.79 -33.76
N ASN A 277 3.93 -30.37 -32.91
CA ASN A 277 3.59 -31.80 -33.03
C ASN A 277 2.85 -32.14 -34.35
N ARG A 278 2.02 -31.19 -34.87
CA ARG A 278 1.39 -31.37 -36.18
C ARG A 278 2.37 -31.25 -37.34
N LEU A 279 3.32 -30.33 -37.24
CA LEU A 279 4.39 -30.15 -38.19
C LEU A 279 5.30 -31.40 -38.25
N GLU A 280 5.65 -31.96 -37.11
CA GLU A 280 6.39 -33.20 -37.01
C GLU A 280 5.65 -34.38 -37.66
N LYS A 281 4.34 -34.52 -37.40
CA LYS A 281 3.52 -35.58 -38.03
C LYS A 281 3.38 -35.40 -39.52
N TYR A 282 3.31 -34.17 -40.03
CA TYR A 282 3.39 -33.92 -41.47
C TYR A 282 4.69 -34.44 -42.04
N SER A 283 5.82 -34.07 -41.43
CA SER A 283 7.15 -34.46 -41.90
C SER A 283 7.43 -35.98 -41.84
N LEU A 284 7.00 -36.64 -40.74
CA LEU A 284 7.30 -38.06 -40.50
C LEU A 284 6.27 -39.02 -41.04
N ARG A 285 4.99 -38.62 -41.13
CA ARG A 285 3.87 -39.52 -41.43
C ARG A 285 2.99 -39.07 -42.57
N ASN A 286 3.33 -37.94 -43.22
CA ASN A 286 2.54 -37.28 -44.24
C ASN A 286 1.08 -36.98 -43.77
N ASP A 287 0.91 -36.61 -42.49
CA ASP A 287 -0.37 -36.18 -41.91
C ASP A 287 -0.71 -34.78 -42.39
N LEU A 288 -1.66 -34.68 -43.32
CA LEU A 288 -2.06 -33.40 -43.92
C LEU A 288 -2.91 -32.49 -43.02
N THR A 289 -3.17 -32.88 -41.79
CA THR A 289 -4.02 -32.12 -40.86
C THR A 289 -3.56 -30.68 -40.71
N ILE A 290 -2.24 -30.44 -40.71
CA ILE A 290 -1.66 -29.07 -40.54
C ILE A 290 -2.04 -28.14 -41.70
N LEU A 291 -2.37 -28.68 -42.87
CA LEU A 291 -2.76 -27.92 -44.07
C LEU A 291 -4.26 -27.59 -44.11
N ASP A 292 -5.04 -28.09 -43.16
CA ASP A 292 -6.49 -27.81 -43.02
C ASP A 292 -6.75 -26.87 -41.84
N PRO A 293 -6.98 -25.58 -42.10
CA PRO A 293 -7.21 -24.59 -41.03
C PRO A 293 -8.40 -24.92 -40.12
N VAL A 294 -9.48 -25.48 -40.68
CA VAL A 294 -10.69 -25.79 -39.90
C VAL A 294 -10.44 -26.98 -38.99
N GLU A 295 -9.74 -28.00 -39.51
CA GLU A 295 -9.41 -29.19 -38.71
C GLU A 295 -8.43 -28.85 -37.58
N ILE A 296 -7.47 -27.97 -37.80
CA ILE A 296 -6.59 -27.47 -36.76
C ILE A 296 -7.40 -26.78 -35.64
N CYS A 297 -8.29 -25.86 -35.99
CA CYS A 297 -9.16 -25.17 -34.99
C CYS A 297 -10.04 -26.18 -34.26
N ARG A 298 -10.61 -27.19 -34.93
CA ARG A 298 -11.45 -28.20 -34.29
C ARG A 298 -10.66 -29.05 -33.28
N ARG A 299 -9.45 -29.45 -33.60
CA ARG A 299 -8.57 -30.22 -32.72
C ARG A 299 -8.07 -29.37 -31.55
N LEU A 300 -7.73 -28.10 -31.78
CA LEU A 300 -7.38 -27.16 -30.73
C LEU A 300 -8.55 -26.97 -29.74
N ASN A 301 -9.78 -26.78 -30.24
CA ASN A 301 -10.96 -26.68 -29.38
C ASN A 301 -11.14 -27.92 -28.49
N SER A 302 -10.99 -29.11 -29.07
CA SER A 302 -11.10 -30.36 -28.33
C SER A 302 -9.98 -30.52 -27.27
N ASN A 303 -8.77 -30.11 -27.59
CA ASN A 303 -7.64 -30.12 -26.67
C ASN A 303 -7.86 -29.16 -25.48
N LEU A 304 -8.14 -27.89 -25.74
CA LEU A 304 -8.36 -26.90 -24.68
C LEU A 304 -9.50 -27.28 -23.73
N LYS A 305 -10.58 -27.85 -24.27
CA LYS A 305 -11.70 -28.36 -23.47
C LYS A 305 -11.30 -29.53 -22.60
N ARG A 306 -10.47 -30.44 -23.13
CA ARG A 306 -9.97 -31.59 -22.37
C ARG A 306 -9.05 -31.19 -21.23
N GLU A 307 -8.17 -30.22 -21.47
CA GLU A 307 -7.25 -29.69 -20.43
C GLU A 307 -8.00 -28.91 -19.34
N ASN A 308 -9.22 -28.46 -19.61
CA ASN A 308 -10.13 -27.79 -18.63
C ASN A 308 -9.49 -26.63 -17.85
N LEU A 309 -8.69 -25.82 -18.52
CA LEU A 309 -7.96 -24.70 -17.92
C LEU A 309 -8.84 -23.47 -17.66
N GLY A 310 -10.14 -23.53 -18.02
CA GLY A 310 -11.05 -22.38 -17.92
C GLY A 310 -10.70 -21.22 -18.85
N LYS A 311 -9.89 -21.50 -19.88
CA LYS A 311 -9.42 -20.53 -20.86
C LYS A 311 -9.97 -20.82 -22.22
N TYR A 312 -10.17 -19.77 -23.01
CA TYR A 312 -10.46 -19.85 -24.44
C TYR A 312 -9.48 -18.93 -25.20
N MET A 313 -9.40 -19.08 -26.51
CA MET A 313 -8.59 -18.20 -27.32
C MET A 313 -9.28 -17.79 -28.62
N THR A 314 -9.01 -16.60 -29.08
CA THR A 314 -9.23 -16.22 -30.45
C THR A 314 -7.98 -16.60 -31.26
N ILE A 315 -8.15 -17.06 -32.48
CA ILE A 315 -7.04 -17.41 -33.35
C ILE A 315 -7.41 -17.23 -34.81
N PHE A 316 -6.47 -16.66 -35.55
CA PHE A 316 -6.45 -16.74 -37.00
C PHE A 316 -5.34 -17.69 -37.39
N TYR A 317 -5.68 -18.82 -38.08
CA TYR A 317 -4.73 -19.76 -38.57
C TYR A 317 -4.77 -19.78 -40.11
N GLY A 318 -3.62 -19.61 -40.75
CA GLY A 318 -3.53 -19.52 -42.22
C GLY A 318 -2.40 -20.40 -42.80
N ILE A 319 -2.64 -20.87 -44.01
CA ILE A 319 -1.69 -21.63 -44.83
C ILE A 319 -1.56 -20.95 -46.19
N ILE A 320 -0.36 -20.61 -46.60
CA ILE A 320 -0.04 -20.09 -47.92
C ILE A 320 0.56 -21.22 -48.76
N ASP A 321 -0.03 -21.51 -49.93
CA ASP A 321 0.55 -22.34 -50.95
C ASP A 321 1.40 -21.43 -51.88
N THR A 322 2.72 -21.64 -51.85
CA THR A 322 3.68 -20.79 -52.54
C THR A 322 3.70 -21.02 -54.06
N GLU A 323 3.23 -22.21 -54.55
CA GLU A 323 3.13 -22.52 -55.96
C GLU A 323 1.91 -21.87 -56.60
N THR A 324 0.76 -21.93 -55.92
CA THR A 324 -0.49 -21.36 -56.47
C THR A 324 -0.73 -19.92 -56.04
N ASN A 325 0.06 -19.40 -55.08
CA ASN A 325 -0.10 -18.10 -54.46
C ASN A 325 -1.51 -17.90 -53.86
N THR A 326 -2.02 -18.97 -53.21
CA THR A 326 -3.33 -18.97 -52.56
C THR A 326 -3.14 -19.12 -51.05
N MET A 327 -4.02 -18.51 -50.29
CA MET A 327 -4.08 -18.61 -48.82
C MET A 327 -5.39 -19.24 -48.41
N LYS A 328 -5.30 -20.37 -47.69
CA LYS A 328 -6.42 -20.95 -46.94
C LYS A 328 -6.33 -20.57 -45.50
N TYR A 329 -7.48 -20.26 -44.86
CA TYR A 329 -7.47 -19.79 -43.47
C TYR A 329 -8.77 -20.10 -42.73
N ALA A 330 -8.69 -20.08 -41.42
CA ALA A 330 -9.84 -20.05 -40.51
C ALA A 330 -9.65 -18.93 -39.50
N ASN A 331 -10.67 -18.11 -39.35
CA ASN A 331 -10.75 -17.11 -38.28
C ASN A 331 -11.66 -17.64 -37.19
N CYS A 332 -11.11 -17.85 -36.01
CA CYS A 332 -11.82 -18.35 -34.83
C CYS A 332 -11.96 -17.23 -33.77
N GLY A 333 -12.68 -16.18 -34.13
CA GLY A 333 -13.00 -15.07 -33.22
C GLY A 333 -11.95 -13.95 -33.18
N GLN A 334 -10.89 -14.01 -33.98
CA GLN A 334 -9.89 -12.94 -34.02
C GLN A 334 -10.52 -11.64 -34.54
N PHE A 335 -10.33 -10.55 -33.80
CA PHE A 335 -10.74 -9.21 -34.14
C PHE A 335 -9.69 -8.21 -33.58
N PRO A 336 -9.31 -7.16 -34.33
CA PRO A 336 -9.76 -6.79 -35.67
C PRO A 336 -9.44 -7.86 -36.73
N PHE A 337 -10.24 -7.85 -37.80
CA PHE A 337 -9.94 -8.71 -38.95
C PHE A 337 -8.60 -8.33 -39.60
N PRO A 338 -7.86 -9.28 -40.18
CA PRO A 338 -6.63 -8.97 -40.89
C PRO A 338 -6.87 -7.97 -42.02
N ALA A 339 -6.05 -6.92 -42.05
CA ALA A 339 -6.11 -5.90 -43.08
C ALA A 339 -5.14 -6.21 -44.23
N VAL A 340 -5.60 -6.18 -45.44
CA VAL A 340 -4.82 -6.40 -46.67
C VAL A 340 -4.60 -5.10 -47.42
N PHE A 341 -3.38 -4.86 -47.87
CA PHE A 341 -3.06 -3.84 -48.87
C PHE A 341 -2.51 -4.53 -50.12
N ASP A 342 -3.17 -4.30 -51.26
CA ASP A 342 -2.84 -4.94 -52.54
C ASP A 342 -1.93 -4.09 -53.46
N GLY A 343 -1.32 -3.05 -52.87
CA GLY A 343 -0.52 -2.05 -53.58
C GLY A 343 -1.34 -0.82 -54.01
N LYS A 344 -2.67 -0.87 -53.92
CA LYS A 344 -3.57 0.24 -54.26
C LYS A 344 -4.66 0.45 -53.25
N ASN A 345 -5.33 -0.59 -52.84
CA ASN A 345 -6.48 -0.56 -51.92
C ASN A 345 -6.13 -1.29 -50.63
N ALA A 346 -6.75 -0.86 -49.50
CA ALA A 346 -6.72 -1.60 -48.26
C ALA A 346 -8.14 -2.06 -47.89
N PHE A 347 -8.29 -3.32 -47.48
CA PHE A 347 -9.56 -3.94 -47.14
C PHE A 347 -9.34 -5.04 -46.06
N TYR A 348 -10.42 -5.51 -45.44
CA TYR A 348 -10.39 -6.54 -44.43
C TYR A 348 -10.67 -7.95 -44.98
N ILE A 349 -10.02 -8.98 -44.44
CA ILE A 349 -10.39 -10.38 -44.61
C ILE A 349 -11.51 -10.71 -43.63
N GLU A 350 -12.74 -10.48 -44.00
CA GLU A 350 -13.90 -10.75 -43.16
C GLU A 350 -14.28 -12.23 -43.17
N ASN A 351 -13.90 -12.96 -42.11
CA ASN A 351 -14.37 -14.31 -41.85
C ASN A 351 -14.73 -14.44 -40.37
N LYS A 352 -15.97 -14.80 -40.09
CA LYS A 352 -16.52 -14.89 -38.70
C LYS A 352 -16.52 -16.33 -38.26
N GLY A 353 -15.92 -16.60 -37.11
CA GLY A 353 -15.92 -17.87 -36.42
C GLY A 353 -16.05 -17.72 -34.92
N THR A 354 -16.22 -18.81 -34.21
CA THR A 354 -16.30 -18.82 -32.74
C THR A 354 -14.91 -19.03 -32.13
N PRO A 355 -14.62 -18.41 -30.98
CA PRO A 355 -13.37 -18.68 -30.24
C PRO A 355 -13.16 -20.15 -29.93
N VAL A 356 -11.92 -20.59 -29.93
CA VAL A 356 -11.49 -21.94 -29.60
C VAL A 356 -11.53 -22.13 -28.07
N GLY A 357 -12.08 -23.26 -27.62
CA GLY A 357 -12.16 -23.61 -26.19
C GLY A 357 -13.42 -23.10 -25.48
N LEU A 358 -14.17 -22.18 -26.10
CA LEU A 358 -15.35 -21.57 -25.47
C LEU A 358 -16.61 -22.46 -25.61
N PHE A 359 -16.90 -22.96 -26.82
CA PHE A 359 -18.11 -23.70 -27.13
C PHE A 359 -17.87 -25.20 -27.31
N SER A 360 -18.86 -26.03 -26.98
CA SER A 360 -18.79 -27.48 -27.19
C SER A 360 -18.96 -27.85 -28.68
N ASN A 361 -19.81 -27.10 -29.38
CA ASN A 361 -20.05 -27.25 -30.82
C ASN A 361 -19.71 -25.95 -31.54
N PRO A 362 -18.42 -25.64 -31.72
CA PRO A 362 -18.00 -24.41 -32.39
C PRO A 362 -18.27 -24.49 -33.89
N VAL A 363 -18.49 -23.33 -34.50
CA VAL A 363 -18.62 -23.19 -35.95
C VAL A 363 -17.34 -22.58 -36.49
N PHE A 364 -16.56 -23.37 -37.21
CA PHE A 364 -15.38 -22.94 -37.93
C PHE A 364 -15.64 -22.97 -39.43
N ARG A 365 -15.17 -21.97 -40.13
CA ARG A 365 -15.37 -21.84 -41.57
C ARG A 365 -14.01 -21.62 -42.25
N GLU A 366 -13.77 -22.40 -43.36
CA GLU A 366 -12.62 -22.15 -44.22
C GLU A 366 -12.90 -20.89 -45.05
N GLY A 367 -11.90 -20.04 -45.13
CA GLY A 367 -11.79 -18.99 -46.12
C GLY A 367 -10.65 -19.32 -47.09
N GLU A 368 -10.80 -18.92 -48.35
CA GLU A 368 -9.75 -19.03 -49.35
C GLU A 368 -9.63 -17.72 -50.13
N MET A 369 -8.36 -17.35 -50.39
CA MET A 369 -8.05 -16.10 -51.06
C MET A 369 -6.84 -16.30 -52.00
N THR A 370 -6.94 -15.88 -53.25
CA THR A 370 -5.78 -15.71 -54.13
C THR A 370 -5.05 -14.44 -53.73
N LEU A 371 -3.80 -14.53 -53.36
CA LEU A 371 -2.98 -13.41 -52.94
C LEU A 371 -2.57 -12.54 -54.12
N PRO A 372 -2.60 -11.22 -54.00
CA PRO A 372 -2.06 -10.29 -55.03
C PRO A 372 -0.57 -10.55 -55.30
N LYS A 373 -0.06 -10.08 -56.43
CA LYS A 373 1.38 -10.20 -56.73
C LYS A 373 2.25 -9.49 -55.69
N ASN A 374 1.84 -8.26 -55.35
CA ASN A 374 2.42 -7.45 -54.28
C ASN A 374 1.34 -7.22 -53.22
N PHE A 375 1.64 -7.52 -51.98
CA PHE A 375 0.69 -7.30 -50.92
C PHE A 375 1.36 -7.14 -49.56
N SER A 376 0.63 -6.58 -48.63
CA SER A 376 0.89 -6.63 -47.21
C SER A 376 -0.37 -7.06 -46.47
N ILE A 377 -0.27 -8.00 -45.52
CA ILE A 377 -1.37 -8.38 -44.64
C ILE A 377 -0.95 -8.06 -43.20
N LEU A 378 -1.69 -7.19 -42.58
CA LEU A 378 -1.47 -6.77 -41.20
C LEU A 378 -2.47 -7.48 -40.27
N PHE A 379 -1.95 -8.15 -39.28
CA PHE A 379 -2.66 -8.71 -38.14
C PHE A 379 -2.36 -7.85 -36.92
N VAL A 380 -3.36 -7.56 -36.10
CA VAL A 380 -3.20 -6.88 -34.82
C VAL A 380 -4.13 -7.50 -33.78
N SER A 381 -3.73 -7.50 -32.51
CA SER A 381 -4.63 -7.86 -31.42
C SER A 381 -5.58 -6.74 -31.07
N ASP A 382 -6.62 -7.07 -30.30
CA ASP A 382 -7.68 -6.12 -29.89
C ASP A 382 -7.17 -5.04 -28.93
N GLY A 383 -6.13 -5.30 -28.13
CA GLY A 383 -5.48 -4.29 -27.29
C GLY A 383 -5.04 -3.04 -28.06
N LEU A 384 -4.80 -3.14 -29.39
CA LEU A 384 -4.53 -1.97 -30.21
C LEU A 384 -5.75 -1.05 -30.28
N LEU A 385 -6.97 -1.61 -30.29
CA LEU A 385 -8.19 -0.80 -30.33
C LEU A 385 -8.38 0.04 -29.06
N ASP A 386 -7.87 -0.44 -27.93
CA ASP A 386 -8.01 0.25 -26.65
C ASP A 386 -7.16 1.52 -26.55
N ILE A 387 -6.07 1.57 -27.29
CA ILE A 387 -5.18 2.74 -27.32
C ILE A 387 -5.50 3.74 -28.44
N LEU A 388 -6.31 3.35 -29.42
CA LEU A 388 -6.77 4.29 -30.45
C LEU A 388 -7.76 5.30 -29.85
N GLU A 389 -7.65 6.54 -30.28
CA GLU A 389 -8.52 7.63 -29.80
C GLU A 389 -9.99 7.25 -29.83
N ALA A 390 -10.78 7.87 -28.95
CA ALA A 390 -12.22 7.63 -28.82
C ALA A 390 -12.96 7.68 -30.16
N GLY A 391 -13.88 6.73 -30.36
CA GLY A 391 -14.67 6.57 -31.58
C GLY A 391 -15.41 5.24 -31.55
N SER A 392 -16.28 5.01 -32.50
CA SER A 392 -16.92 3.70 -32.68
C SER A 392 -15.90 2.65 -33.11
N VAL A 393 -16.24 1.37 -32.95
CA VAL A 393 -15.39 0.26 -33.44
C VAL A 393 -15.09 0.41 -34.93
N SER A 394 -16.07 0.89 -35.70
CA SER A 394 -15.89 1.19 -37.15
C SER A 394 -14.83 2.26 -37.37
N ASP A 395 -14.89 3.38 -36.63
CA ASP A 395 -13.89 4.44 -36.75
C ASP A 395 -12.47 3.95 -36.45
N LYS A 396 -12.33 3.10 -35.42
CA LYS A 396 -11.04 2.49 -35.04
C LYS A 396 -10.52 1.56 -36.13
N THR A 397 -11.38 0.72 -36.70
CA THR A 397 -10.98 -0.18 -37.78
C THR A 397 -10.64 0.59 -39.07
N ASP A 398 -11.34 1.67 -39.43
CA ASP A 398 -10.98 2.54 -40.57
C ASP A 398 -9.58 3.15 -40.38
N ARG A 399 -9.24 3.56 -39.17
CA ARG A 399 -7.89 4.06 -38.83
C ARG A 399 -6.81 3.00 -39.02
N LEU A 400 -7.11 1.72 -38.75
CA LEU A 400 -6.16 0.63 -39.01
C LEU A 400 -5.89 0.44 -40.49
N LEU A 401 -6.93 0.53 -41.33
CA LEU A 401 -6.73 0.53 -42.82
C LEU A 401 -5.89 1.70 -43.27
N ASP A 402 -6.12 2.89 -42.72
CA ASP A 402 -5.34 4.09 -43.06
C ASP A 402 -3.89 3.96 -42.57
N LEU A 403 -3.65 3.35 -41.38
CA LEU A 403 -2.33 3.07 -40.89
C LEU A 403 -1.56 2.13 -41.82
N LEU A 404 -2.21 1.05 -42.29
CA LEU A 404 -1.63 0.13 -43.27
C LEU A 404 -1.37 0.81 -44.63
N ARG A 405 -2.29 1.63 -45.12
CA ARG A 405 -2.09 2.39 -46.38
C ARG A 405 -0.87 3.31 -46.34
N LYS A 406 -0.66 3.97 -45.20
CA LYS A 406 0.48 4.89 -44.99
C LYS A 406 1.80 4.17 -44.78
N ASN A 407 1.77 2.97 -44.18
CA ASN A 407 2.95 2.20 -43.78
C ASN A 407 2.88 0.72 -44.25
N PRO A 408 2.71 0.45 -45.56
CA PRO A 408 2.38 -0.91 -46.01
C PRO A 408 3.50 -1.95 -45.84
N GLY A 409 4.67 -1.54 -45.42
CA GLY A 409 5.84 -2.44 -45.39
C GLY A 409 6.61 -2.50 -44.08
N SER A 410 6.19 -1.76 -43.02
CA SER A 410 6.99 -1.70 -41.79
C SER A 410 6.12 -1.61 -40.52
N ILE A 411 6.29 -2.54 -39.63
CA ILE A 411 5.71 -2.49 -38.27
C ILE A 411 6.35 -1.35 -37.46
N GLU A 412 7.65 -1.11 -37.63
CA GLU A 412 8.38 -0.05 -36.92
C GLU A 412 7.74 1.31 -37.18
N SER A 413 7.51 1.62 -38.46
CA SER A 413 6.85 2.89 -38.83
C SER A 413 5.42 3.02 -38.29
N MET A 414 4.69 1.89 -38.23
CA MET A 414 3.36 1.86 -37.60
C MET A 414 3.42 2.13 -36.10
N THR A 415 4.35 1.46 -35.40
CA THR A 415 4.51 1.60 -33.94
C THR A 415 5.04 2.97 -33.54
N GLU A 416 5.90 3.59 -34.35
CA GLU A 416 6.33 4.98 -34.19
C GLU A 416 5.16 5.97 -34.37
N THR A 417 4.33 5.80 -35.42
CA THR A 417 3.13 6.62 -35.66
C THR A 417 2.17 6.56 -34.48
N LEU A 418 2.03 5.38 -33.84
CA LEU A 418 1.18 5.14 -32.69
C LEU A 418 1.85 5.50 -31.35
N ARG A 419 3.12 5.85 -31.38
CA ARG A 419 3.93 6.19 -30.17
C ARG A 419 3.89 5.08 -29.12
N LEU A 420 4.05 3.84 -29.54
CA LEU A 420 4.01 2.68 -28.64
C LEU A 420 5.32 2.44 -27.89
N GLU A 421 6.45 2.85 -28.45
CA GLU A 421 7.75 2.68 -27.86
C GLU A 421 7.87 3.45 -26.53
N GLY A 422 8.26 2.73 -25.47
CA GLY A 422 8.41 3.33 -24.14
C GLY A 422 7.12 3.68 -23.40
N LYS A 423 5.94 3.30 -23.94
CA LYS A 423 4.67 3.52 -23.26
C LYS A 423 4.55 2.54 -22.08
N ALA A 424 4.56 3.06 -20.85
CA ALA A 424 4.29 2.28 -19.65
C ALA A 424 2.77 2.10 -19.48
N ASN A 425 2.35 0.94 -18.96
CA ASN A 425 0.95 0.61 -18.64
C ASN A 425 0.02 0.58 -19.86
N LEU A 426 0.21 -0.40 -20.71
CA LEU A 426 -0.77 -0.72 -21.74
C LEU A 426 -2.01 -1.38 -21.10
N PRO A 427 -3.23 -1.06 -21.60
CA PRO A 427 -4.46 -1.65 -21.05
C PRO A 427 -4.57 -3.14 -21.34
N ASP A 428 -4.06 -3.60 -22.48
CA ASP A 428 -3.97 -5.00 -22.89
C ASP A 428 -2.72 -5.24 -23.73
N ASP A 429 -2.42 -6.51 -24.04
CA ASP A 429 -1.33 -6.90 -24.91
C ASP A 429 -1.55 -6.35 -26.32
N ILE A 430 -0.50 -5.84 -26.94
CA ILE A 430 -0.57 -5.33 -28.30
C ILE A 430 0.42 -6.08 -29.18
N THR A 431 -0.09 -6.81 -30.14
CA THR A 431 0.70 -7.62 -31.05
C THR A 431 0.45 -7.21 -32.49
N PHE A 432 1.53 -7.10 -33.24
CA PHE A 432 1.54 -6.90 -34.67
C PHE A 432 2.18 -8.10 -35.35
N MET A 433 1.59 -8.58 -36.43
CA MET A 433 2.23 -9.45 -37.39
C MET A 433 1.96 -8.92 -38.79
N LEU A 434 3.00 -8.79 -39.59
CA LEU A 434 2.91 -8.31 -40.98
C LEU A 434 3.49 -9.39 -41.93
N ILE A 435 2.71 -9.77 -42.91
CA ILE A 435 3.13 -10.66 -43.97
C ILE A 435 3.21 -9.83 -45.25
N LYS A 436 4.36 -9.83 -45.88
CA LYS A 436 4.61 -9.03 -47.08
C LYS A 436 5.21 -9.90 -48.20
N LYS A 437 4.73 -9.68 -49.42
CA LYS A 437 5.32 -10.19 -50.64
C LYS A 437 5.61 -9.04 -51.58
N VAL A 438 6.84 -8.95 -52.05
CA VAL A 438 7.27 -7.99 -53.05
C VAL A 438 7.65 -8.77 -54.29
N ALA A 439 7.08 -8.45 -55.46
CA ALA A 439 7.51 -9.07 -56.70
C ALA A 439 8.95 -8.68 -56.99
N ASP A 440 9.72 -9.62 -57.43
CA ASP A 440 11.08 -9.44 -57.91
C ASP A 440 11.11 -8.48 -59.12
#